data_72fa7ab9f6ac58e87d4768e6a55bcd64
#
_entry.id   72fa7ab9f6ac58e87d4768e6a55bcd64
#
_cell.length_a   1.000
_cell.length_b   1.000
_cell.length_c   1.000
_cell.angle_alpha   90.00
_cell.angle_beta   90.00
_cell.angle_gamma   90.00
#
_symmetry.space_group_name_H-M   'P 1'
#
loop_
_entity.id
_entity.type
_entity.pdbx_description
1 polymer ?
#
loop_
_entity_poly.entity_id
_entity_poly.type
_entity_poly.pdbx_seq_one_letter_code
_entity_poly.pdbx_strand_id
1 'polypeptide(L)' 'MPSLTSATALVLDALARGYRHGFDILDATGLPSGTVYPILRRLEDERLAASRWEDA' A
#
# COMPACT_ATOMS: atom_id res chain seq x y z
N MET A 1 10.58 -14.53 10.84
CA MET A 1 10.32 -14.08 11.15
C MET A 1 9.35 -13.25 10.95
N PRO A 2 9.32 -12.43 10.46
CA PRO A 2 8.38 -11.56 10.48
C PRO A 2 7.16 -11.90 9.81
N SER A 3 6.10 -11.59 10.33
CA SER A 3 4.89 -11.80 9.73
C SER A 3 4.66 -10.85 8.61
N LEU A 4 5.33 -9.75 8.58
CA LEU A 4 5.18 -8.82 7.49
C LEU A 4 6.13 -9.19 6.39
N THR A 5 5.66 -9.17 5.17
CA THR A 5 6.54 -9.38 4.06
C THR A 5 7.21 -8.07 3.74
N SER A 6 8.31 -8.13 3.02
CA SER A 6 8.97 -6.93 2.61
C SER A 6 8.08 -6.06 1.76
N ALA A 7 7.27 -6.68 0.91
CA ALA A 7 6.39 -5.92 0.05
C ALA A 7 5.40 -5.11 0.86
N THR A 8 4.81 -5.72 1.88
CA THR A 8 3.84 -5.02 2.70
C THR A 8 4.52 -3.86 3.42
N ALA A 9 5.71 -4.10 3.92
CA ALA A 9 6.43 -3.04 4.62
C ALA A 9 6.75 -1.87 3.71
N LEU A 10 7.11 -2.16 2.46
CA LEU A 10 7.40 -1.11 1.51
C LEU A 10 6.16 -0.30 1.18
N VAL A 11 5.02 -0.96 1.05
CA VAL A 11 3.79 -0.25 0.75
C VAL A 11 3.40 0.63 1.93
N LEU A 12 3.52 0.12 3.14
CA LEU A 12 3.18 0.91 4.31
C LEU A 12 4.11 2.11 4.44
N ASP A 13 5.37 1.92 4.12
CA ASP A 13 6.31 3.03 4.16
C ASP A 13 5.94 4.08 3.14
N ALA A 14 5.55 3.67 1.94
CA ALA A 14 5.16 4.62 0.92
C ALA A 14 3.93 5.41 1.35
N LEU A 15 2.97 4.74 1.96
CA LEU A 15 1.79 5.42 2.45
C LEU A 15 2.15 6.43 3.54
N ALA A 16 3.08 6.06 4.40
CA ALA A 16 3.52 6.95 5.46
C ALA A 16 4.22 8.18 4.91
N ARG A 17 4.80 8.06 3.73
CA ARG A 17 5.46 9.18 3.09
C ARG A 17 4.53 10.07 2.33
N GLY A 18 3.25 9.68 2.27
CA GLY A 18 2.27 10.52 1.60
C GLY A 18 1.84 10.06 0.23
N TYR A 19 2.38 8.95 -0.27
CA TYR A 19 1.96 8.45 -1.56
C TYR A 19 0.58 7.83 -1.39
N ARG A 20 -0.36 8.28 -2.19
CA ARG A 20 -1.72 7.82 -2.03
C ARG A 20 -2.27 7.08 -3.21
N HIS A 21 -1.72 7.28 -4.38
CA HIS A 21 -2.22 6.62 -5.56
C HIS A 21 -1.42 5.36 -5.81
N GLY A 22 -2.11 4.29 -6.20
CA GLY A 22 -1.45 3.03 -6.43
C GLY A 22 -0.28 3.15 -7.37
N PHE A 23 -0.46 3.93 -8.43
CA PHE A 23 0.59 4.09 -9.40
C PHE A 23 1.84 4.73 -8.79
N ASP A 24 1.64 5.70 -7.92
CA ASP A 24 2.76 6.35 -7.26
C ASP A 24 3.45 5.39 -6.31
N ILE A 25 2.68 4.52 -5.69
CA ILE A 25 3.24 3.53 -4.79
C ILE A 25 4.07 2.52 -5.56
N LEU A 26 3.61 2.14 -6.76
CA LEU A 26 4.38 1.25 -7.60
C LEU A 26 5.73 1.88 -7.90
N ASP A 27 5.72 3.15 -8.25
CA ASP A 27 6.92 3.83 -8.61
C ASP A 27 7.85 3.99 -7.41
N ALA A 28 7.30 4.31 -6.27
CA ALA A 28 8.10 4.53 -5.08
C ALA A 28 8.71 3.24 -4.53
N THR A 29 7.99 2.14 -4.66
CA THR A 29 8.46 0.89 -4.07
C THR A 29 9.17 -0.01 -5.05
N GLY A 30 8.93 0.18 -6.34
CA GLY A 30 9.52 -0.69 -7.35
C GLY A 30 8.84 -2.03 -7.43
N LEU A 31 7.72 -2.21 -6.77
CA LEU A 31 7.02 -3.48 -6.78
C LEU A 31 6.06 -3.57 -7.95
N PRO A 32 5.77 -4.76 -8.42
CA PRO A 32 4.82 -4.92 -9.52
C PRO A 32 3.40 -4.71 -9.04
N SER A 33 2.53 -4.33 -9.95
CA SER A 33 1.14 -4.04 -9.61
C SER A 33 0.45 -5.26 -9.03
N GLY A 34 0.79 -6.45 -9.52
CA GLY A 34 0.19 -7.66 -8.99
C GLY A 34 0.49 -7.89 -7.53
N THR A 35 1.48 -7.18 -7.00
CA THR A 35 1.82 -7.28 -5.59
C THR A 35 1.21 -6.13 -4.82
N VAL A 36 1.27 -4.93 -5.37
CA VAL A 36 0.84 -3.74 -4.66
C VAL A 36 -0.67 -3.66 -4.48
N TYR A 37 -1.43 -3.88 -5.54
CA TYR A 37 -2.86 -3.71 -5.43
C TYR A 37 -3.54 -4.67 -4.46
N PRO A 38 -3.15 -5.94 -4.39
CA PRO A 38 -3.73 -6.81 -3.36
C PRO A 38 -3.40 -6.34 -1.95
N ILE A 39 -2.22 -5.78 -1.76
CA ILE A 39 -1.84 -5.28 -0.45
C ILE A 39 -2.68 -4.07 -0.09
N LEU A 40 -2.87 -3.15 -1.03
CA LEU A 40 -3.69 -1.98 -0.78
C LEU A 40 -5.12 -2.37 -0.45
N ARG A 41 -5.65 -3.35 -1.17
CA ARG A 41 -6.99 -3.80 -0.92
C ARG A 41 -7.12 -4.39 0.47
N ARG A 42 -6.12 -5.14 0.90
CA ARG A 42 -6.13 -5.71 2.22
C ARG A 42 -6.07 -4.63 3.29
N LEU A 43 -5.27 -3.60 3.07
CA LEU A 43 -5.18 -2.52 4.02
C LEU A 43 -6.49 -1.76 4.11
N GLU A 44 -7.18 -1.62 2.99
CA GLU A 44 -8.48 -1.00 3.01
C GLU A 44 -9.44 -1.80 3.84
N ASP A 45 -9.43 -3.12 3.66
CA ASP A 45 -10.32 -3.98 4.42
C ASP A 45 -10.09 -3.83 5.90
N GLU A 46 -8.86 -3.58 6.28
CA GLU A 46 -8.54 -3.45 7.69
C GLU A 46 -8.63 -2.01 8.15
N ARG A 47 -9.14 -1.16 7.28
CA ARG A 47 -9.34 0.23 7.61
C ARG A 47 -8.08 1.00 7.90
N LEU A 48 -6.98 0.55 7.39
CA LEU A 48 -5.75 1.28 7.56
C LEU A 48 -5.63 2.43 6.58
N ALA A 49 -6.30 2.32 5.44
CA ALA A 49 -6.24 3.37 4.45
C ALA A 49 -7.59 3.65 3.83
N ALA A 50 -8.60 2.93 4.21
CA ALA A 50 -9.86 2.98 3.52
C ALA A 50 -10.49 4.34 3.46
N SER A 51 -10.50 5.02 4.55
CA SER A 51 -11.20 6.29 4.56
C SER A 51 -10.58 7.28 3.61
N ARG A 52 -9.30 7.14 3.36
CA ARG A 52 -8.65 8.06 2.45
C ARG A 52 -9.15 7.86 1.04
N TRP A 53 -9.28 6.63 0.64
CA TRP A 53 -9.69 6.36 -0.72
C TRP A 53 -11.11 6.77 -0.96
N GLU A 54 -11.95 6.53 0.00
CA GLU A 54 -13.32 6.80 -0.20
C GLU A 54 -13.65 8.23 -0.21
N ASP A 55 -12.96 8.97 0.55
CA ASP A 55 -13.20 10.37 0.58
C ASP A 55 -12.72 11.09 -0.61
N ALA A 56 -11.83 10.50 -1.31
CA ALA A 56 -11.22 11.20 -2.44
C ALA A 56 -12.16 11.43 -3.57
#